data_fb005b2e4925b306a139fae1c6bf70d3
#
_entry.id   fb005b2e4925b306a139fae1c6bf70d3
#
_cell.length_a   1.000
_cell.length_b   1.000
_cell.length_c   1.000
_cell.angle_alpha   90.00
_cell.angle_beta   90.00
_cell.angle_gamma   90.00
#
_symmetry.space_group_name_H-M   'P 1'
#
loop_
_entity.id
_entity.type
_entity.pdbx_description
1 polymer ?
#
loop_
_entity_poly.entity_id
_entity_poly.type
_entity_poly.pdbx_seq_one_letter_code
_entity_poly.pdbx_strand_id
1 'polypeptide(L)'
;YRHAVGKVTLTMPGGMIEESESPMAGIQREFLEETGYKAKDWKQLGTFVGNSTRGCGTYHFFFATGAYSLQEPDSGDLEELELLLWTPEEVELAIDDGRTQSLGVLSMLLLGLRCLK
;
A
#
# COMPACT_ATOMS: atom_id res chain seq x y z
N TYR A 1 -9.91 -6.48 7.81
CA TYR A 1 -11.27 -6.74 7.31
C TYR A 1 -11.78 -5.55 6.53
N ARG A 2 -12.30 -5.78 5.35
CA ARG A 2 -12.87 -4.74 4.50
C ARG A 2 -14.37 -4.97 4.36
N HIS A 3 -15.17 -4.04 4.87
CA HIS A 3 -16.63 -4.16 4.82
C HIS A 3 -17.17 -4.23 3.40
N ALA A 4 -16.52 -3.56 2.45
CA ALA A 4 -16.96 -3.55 1.06
C ALA A 4 -16.98 -4.92 0.41
N VAL A 5 -16.14 -5.84 0.86
CA VAL A 5 -16.09 -7.22 0.34
C VAL A 5 -16.56 -8.25 1.36
N GLY A 6 -16.89 -7.80 2.58
CA GLY A 6 -17.44 -8.68 3.61
C GLY A 6 -16.54 -9.79 4.11
N LYS A 7 -15.22 -9.65 3.94
CA LYS A 7 -14.26 -10.66 4.40
C LYS A 7 -12.89 -10.05 4.60
N VAL A 8 -11.97 -10.82 5.18
CA VAL A 8 -10.58 -10.41 5.32
C VAL A 8 -9.95 -10.32 3.93
N THR A 9 -9.30 -9.20 3.65
CA THR A 9 -8.63 -8.97 2.37
C THR A 9 -7.24 -8.43 2.59
N LEU A 10 -6.42 -8.46 1.54
CA LEU A 10 -5.10 -7.86 1.54
C LEU A 10 -5.21 -6.36 1.26
N THR A 11 -4.33 -5.59 1.87
CA THR A 11 -4.21 -4.18 1.58
C THR A 11 -2.75 -3.76 1.62
N MET A 12 -2.46 -2.63 1.02
CA MET A 12 -1.12 -2.04 1.02
C MET A 12 -1.10 -0.85 1.97
N PRO A 13 0.08 -0.54 2.56
CA PRO A 13 0.19 0.66 3.39
C PRO A 13 -0.19 1.90 2.61
N GLY A 14 -0.94 2.79 3.24
CA GLY A 14 -1.35 4.02 2.62
C GLY A 14 -2.52 4.65 3.33
N GLY A 15 -2.87 5.84 2.89
CA GLY A 15 -3.97 6.58 3.46
C GLY A 15 -4.14 7.90 2.75
N MET A 16 -4.95 8.76 3.34
CA MET A 16 -5.18 10.09 2.79
C MET A 16 -4.02 11.00 3.11
N ILE A 17 -3.67 11.85 2.15
CA ILE A 17 -2.65 12.88 2.34
C ILE A 17 -3.25 13.96 3.24
N GLU A 18 -2.52 14.33 4.28
CA GLU A 18 -2.93 15.41 5.15
C GLU A 18 -2.67 16.76 4.48
N GLU A 19 -3.43 17.78 4.90
CA GLU A 19 -3.23 19.12 4.41
C GLU A 19 -1.80 19.59 4.70
N SER A 20 -1.19 20.25 3.76
CA SER A 20 0.20 20.72 3.82
C SER A 20 1.26 19.62 3.74
N GLU A 21 0.85 18.39 3.51
CA GLU A 21 1.75 17.25 3.39
C GLU A 21 1.94 16.87 1.92
N SER A 22 3.18 16.58 1.51
CA SER A 22 3.42 16.08 0.15
C SER A 22 3.01 14.61 0.08
N PRO A 23 2.71 14.08 -1.13
CA PRO A 23 2.43 12.65 -1.26
C PRO A 23 3.55 11.76 -0.73
N MET A 24 4.81 12.13 -0.95
CA MET A 24 5.96 11.38 -0.45
C MET A 24 6.00 11.37 1.08
N ALA A 25 5.81 12.52 1.70
CA ALA A 25 5.79 12.60 3.16
C ALA A 25 4.62 11.80 3.74
N GLY A 26 3.47 11.85 3.07
CA GLY A 26 2.29 11.13 3.50
C GLY A 26 2.49 9.62 3.48
N ILE A 27 3.04 9.08 2.42
CA ILE A 27 3.25 7.63 2.33
C ILE A 27 4.33 7.17 3.31
N GLN A 28 5.37 7.96 3.53
CA GLN A 28 6.39 7.62 4.51
C GLN A 28 5.80 7.57 5.92
N ARG A 29 4.95 8.51 6.24
CA ARG A 29 4.26 8.54 7.53
C ARG A 29 3.34 7.34 7.69
N GLU A 30 2.49 7.07 6.70
CA GLU A 30 1.57 5.93 6.75
C GLU A 30 2.31 4.59 6.82
N PHE A 31 3.41 4.47 6.07
CA PHE A 31 4.21 3.26 6.08
C PHE A 31 4.75 2.98 7.49
N LEU A 32 5.29 3.99 8.15
CA LEU A 32 5.80 3.85 9.51
C LEU A 32 4.68 3.50 10.49
N GLU A 33 3.56 4.23 10.43
CA GLU A 33 2.44 4.01 11.35
C GLU A 33 1.84 2.62 11.19
N GLU A 34 1.63 2.17 9.96
CA GLU A 34 0.94 0.90 9.71
C GLU A 34 1.84 -0.32 9.83
N THR A 35 3.13 -0.20 9.55
CA THR A 35 4.03 -1.34 9.53
C THR A 35 5.13 -1.29 10.57
N GLY A 36 5.46 -0.11 11.06
CA GLY A 36 6.61 0.08 11.94
C GLY A 36 7.94 0.13 11.20
N TYR A 37 7.91 0.18 9.86
CA TYR A 37 9.11 0.18 9.03
C TYR A 37 9.39 1.54 8.44
N LYS A 38 10.68 1.80 8.18
CA LYS A 38 11.15 2.86 7.31
C LYS A 38 11.88 2.24 6.14
N ALA A 39 12.06 3.00 5.07
CA ALA A 39 12.80 2.54 3.91
C ALA A 39 13.82 3.59 3.50
N LYS A 40 14.94 3.13 2.93
CA LYS A 40 16.03 4.01 2.55
C LYS A 40 15.76 4.77 1.27
N ASP A 41 15.15 4.10 0.30
CA ASP A 41 14.95 4.66 -1.02
C ASP A 41 13.50 4.56 -1.44
N TRP A 42 12.96 5.66 -1.97
CA TRP A 42 11.58 5.77 -2.42
C TRP A 42 11.54 6.25 -3.86
N LYS A 43 10.73 5.59 -4.67
CA LYS A 43 10.52 5.96 -6.06
C LYS A 43 9.03 6.11 -6.31
N GLN A 44 8.61 7.23 -6.88
CA GLN A 44 7.22 7.41 -7.28
C GLN A 44 6.99 6.65 -8.58
N LEU A 45 6.00 5.78 -8.58
CA LEU A 45 5.65 4.97 -9.75
C LEU A 45 4.69 5.69 -10.68
N GLY A 46 3.88 6.58 -10.12
CA GLY A 46 2.94 7.34 -10.93
C GLY A 46 1.82 7.94 -10.11
N THR A 47 1.03 8.75 -10.77
CA THR A 47 -0.15 9.38 -10.23
C THR A 47 -1.33 8.96 -11.10
N PHE A 48 -2.37 8.43 -10.48
CA PHE A 48 -3.50 7.85 -11.21
C PHE A 48 -4.81 8.38 -10.67
N VAL A 49 -5.80 8.47 -11.54
CA VAL A 49 -7.16 8.85 -11.14
C VAL A 49 -7.98 7.57 -10.98
N GLY A 50 -8.50 7.35 -9.79
CA GLY A 50 -9.28 6.16 -9.50
C GLY A 50 -10.71 6.21 -10.02
N ASN A 51 -11.31 7.41 -10.07
CA ASN A 51 -12.65 7.59 -10.58
C ASN A 51 -12.75 8.91 -11.34
N SER A 52 -12.51 8.86 -12.63
CA SER A 52 -12.53 10.05 -13.48
C SER A 52 -13.90 10.67 -13.61
N THR A 53 -14.96 9.87 -13.50
CA THR A 53 -16.33 10.36 -13.63
C THR A 53 -16.70 11.33 -12.52
N ARG A 54 -16.25 11.05 -11.31
CA ARG A 54 -16.54 11.87 -10.13
C ARG A 54 -15.46 12.90 -9.85
N GLY A 55 -14.36 12.86 -10.59
CA GLY A 55 -13.23 13.76 -10.38
C GLY A 55 -12.58 13.60 -9.02
N CYS A 56 -12.68 12.44 -8.41
CA CYS A 56 -12.10 12.17 -7.10
C CYS A 56 -11.21 10.95 -7.13
N GLY A 57 -10.40 10.80 -6.09
CA GLY A 57 -9.56 9.64 -5.94
C GLY A 57 -8.29 9.71 -6.77
N THR A 58 -7.48 10.75 -6.56
CA THR A 58 -6.13 10.78 -7.12
C THR A 58 -5.23 9.91 -6.25
N TYR A 59 -4.54 8.97 -6.88
CA TYR A 59 -3.68 8.01 -6.19
C TYR A 59 -2.23 8.23 -6.60
N HIS A 60 -1.37 8.25 -5.60
CA HIS A 60 0.08 8.36 -5.78
C HIS A 60 0.71 7.05 -5.35
N PHE A 61 1.32 6.34 -6.29
CA PHE A 61 1.93 5.03 -6.00
C PHE A 61 3.43 5.17 -5.87
N PHE A 62 3.98 4.48 -4.86
CA PHE A 62 5.40 4.53 -4.56
C PHE A 62 5.96 3.12 -4.40
N PHE A 63 7.24 2.98 -4.73
CA PHE A 63 8.00 1.76 -4.50
C PHE A 63 9.18 2.10 -3.60
N ALA A 64 9.32 1.33 -2.52
CA ALA A 64 10.37 1.58 -1.54
C ALA A 64 11.29 0.38 -1.44
N THR A 65 12.58 0.65 -1.27
CA THR A 65 13.59 -0.39 -1.08
C THR A 65 14.42 -0.07 0.16
N GLY A 66 15.08 -1.09 0.68
CA GLY A 66 15.89 -0.93 1.89
C GLY A 66 15.05 -0.74 3.14
N ALA A 67 13.92 -1.43 3.22
CA ALA A 67 13.04 -1.34 4.38
C ALA A 67 13.67 -1.98 5.61
N TYR A 68 13.48 -1.35 6.76
CA TYR A 68 13.96 -1.87 8.03
C TYR A 68 12.97 -1.54 9.13
N SER A 69 12.86 -2.45 10.11
CA SER A 69 11.95 -2.29 11.23
C SER A 69 12.50 -1.23 12.20
N LEU A 70 11.68 -0.27 12.56
CA LEU A 70 12.08 0.81 13.46
C LEU A 70 11.31 0.74 14.78
N GLN A 71 10.03 0.43 14.72
CA GLN A 71 9.15 0.42 15.89
C GLN A 71 7.99 -0.55 15.64
N GLU A 72 7.18 -0.76 16.69
CA GLU A 72 5.95 -1.52 16.51
C GLU A 72 4.96 -0.70 15.70
N PRO A 73 4.09 -1.36 14.91
CA PRO A 73 3.03 -0.65 14.21
C PRO A 73 2.13 0.11 15.16
N ASP A 74 1.75 1.33 14.75
CA ASP A 74 0.83 2.17 15.51
C ASP A 74 -0.03 2.94 14.52
N SER A 75 -1.06 2.28 14.01
CA SER A 75 -1.94 2.89 13.02
C SER A 75 -2.94 3.85 13.64
N GLY A 76 -3.14 3.80 14.94
CA GLY A 76 -4.20 4.57 15.60
C GLY A 76 -5.59 4.13 15.15
N ASP A 77 -5.68 3.00 14.50
CA ASP A 77 -6.88 2.50 13.89
C ASP A 77 -7.52 1.42 14.77
N LEU A 78 -8.84 1.31 14.71
CA LEU A 78 -9.56 0.26 15.42
C LEU A 78 -9.56 -1.07 14.64
N GLU A 79 -9.16 -1.06 13.40
CA GLU A 79 -9.06 -2.27 12.61
C GLU A 79 -7.84 -3.09 13.01
N GLU A 80 -8.02 -4.40 13.08
CA GLU A 80 -6.91 -5.29 13.29
C GLU A 80 -6.18 -5.51 11.97
N LEU A 81 -4.89 -5.16 11.95
CA LEU A 81 -4.04 -5.33 10.78
C LEU A 81 -2.94 -6.31 11.11
N GLU A 82 -2.71 -7.23 10.20
CA GLU A 82 -1.59 -8.16 10.30
C GLU A 82 -0.59 -7.82 9.20
N LEU A 83 0.67 -7.60 9.59
CA LEU A 83 1.73 -7.34 8.63
C LEU A 83 2.21 -8.65 8.03
N LEU A 84 2.15 -8.74 6.71
CA LEU A 84 2.63 -9.90 5.96
C LEU A 84 3.88 -9.52 5.18
N LEU A 85 4.93 -10.30 5.34
CA LEU A 85 6.18 -10.12 4.61
C LEU A 85 6.30 -11.27 3.62
N TRP A 86 6.10 -10.96 2.34
CA TRP A 86 6.04 -11.95 1.29
C TRP A 86 7.20 -11.81 0.30
N THR A 87 7.62 -12.94 -0.25
CA THR A 87 8.52 -12.95 -1.40
C THR A 87 7.75 -12.54 -2.65
N PRO A 88 8.47 -12.14 -3.73
CA PRO A 88 7.79 -11.89 -5.00
C PRO A 88 6.98 -13.06 -5.50
N GLU A 89 7.46 -14.29 -5.29
CA GLU A 89 6.75 -15.50 -5.68
C GLU A 89 5.44 -15.67 -4.91
N GLU A 90 5.46 -15.35 -3.61
CA GLU A 90 4.24 -15.39 -2.79
C GLU A 90 3.22 -14.35 -3.25
N VAL A 91 3.69 -13.16 -3.66
CA VAL A 91 2.82 -12.13 -4.22
C VAL A 91 2.17 -12.62 -5.50
N GLU A 92 2.94 -13.25 -6.39
CA GLU A 92 2.42 -13.81 -7.63
C GLU A 92 1.31 -14.84 -7.35
N LEU A 93 1.54 -15.73 -6.38
CA LEU A 93 0.54 -16.72 -5.99
C LEU A 93 -0.74 -16.07 -5.46
N ALA A 94 -0.60 -15.01 -4.67
CA ALA A 94 -1.75 -14.29 -4.13
C ALA A 94 -2.59 -13.65 -5.24
N ILE A 95 -1.94 -13.16 -6.28
CA ILE A 95 -2.63 -12.63 -7.46
C ILE A 95 -3.36 -13.74 -8.18
N ASP A 96 -2.68 -14.85 -8.43
CA ASP A 96 -3.23 -15.98 -9.17
C ASP A 96 -4.43 -16.62 -8.48
N ASP A 97 -4.42 -16.72 -7.16
CA ASP A 97 -5.50 -17.36 -6.42
C ASP A 97 -6.62 -16.41 -5.99
N GLY A 98 -6.58 -15.17 -6.44
CA GLY A 98 -7.68 -14.24 -6.26
C GLY A 98 -7.75 -13.58 -4.88
N ARG A 99 -6.68 -13.62 -4.11
CA ARG A 99 -6.67 -12.94 -2.80
C ARG A 99 -6.62 -11.43 -2.90
N THR A 100 -6.27 -10.89 -4.06
CA THR A 100 -6.19 -9.45 -4.28
C THR A 100 -7.47 -8.96 -4.95
N GLN A 101 -8.54 -8.84 -4.18
CA GLN A 101 -9.84 -8.46 -4.71
C GLN A 101 -10.03 -6.98 -4.95
N SER A 102 -9.21 -6.14 -4.32
CA SER A 102 -9.23 -4.70 -4.58
C SER A 102 -8.44 -4.38 -5.83
N LEU A 103 -9.06 -3.66 -6.76
CA LEU A 103 -8.37 -3.24 -7.98
C LEU A 103 -7.15 -2.38 -7.68
N GLY A 104 -7.24 -1.51 -6.69
CA GLY A 104 -6.11 -0.67 -6.28
C GLY A 104 -4.94 -1.50 -5.76
N VAL A 105 -5.21 -2.47 -4.91
CA VAL A 105 -4.15 -3.35 -4.38
C VAL A 105 -3.53 -4.16 -5.50
N LEU A 106 -4.35 -4.75 -6.38
CA LEU A 106 -3.86 -5.51 -7.52
C LEU A 106 -2.93 -4.66 -8.39
N SER A 107 -3.34 -3.43 -8.68
CA SER A 107 -2.54 -2.51 -9.50
C SER A 107 -1.19 -2.22 -8.85
N MET A 108 -1.18 -1.96 -7.54
CA MET A 108 0.06 -1.69 -6.81
C MET A 108 1.00 -2.89 -6.80
N LEU A 109 0.46 -4.09 -6.59
CA LEU A 109 1.27 -5.30 -6.59
C LEU A 109 1.89 -5.57 -7.95
N LEU A 110 1.12 -5.40 -9.02
CA LEU A 110 1.64 -5.60 -10.38
C LEU A 110 2.73 -4.59 -10.73
N LEU A 111 2.53 -3.34 -10.37
CA LEU A 111 3.56 -2.31 -10.60
C LEU A 111 4.81 -2.58 -9.79
N GLY A 112 4.64 -3.00 -8.52
CA GLY A 112 5.77 -3.35 -7.67
C GLY A 112 6.57 -4.52 -8.21
N LEU A 113 5.91 -5.57 -8.66
CA LEU A 113 6.57 -6.72 -9.27
C LEU A 113 7.36 -6.31 -10.52
N ARG A 114 6.80 -5.40 -11.30
CA ARG A 114 7.47 -4.89 -12.48
C ARG A 114 8.78 -4.18 -12.13
N CYS A 115 8.84 -3.52 -10.99
CA CYS A 115 10.06 -2.84 -10.53
C CYS A 115 11.19 -3.80 -10.18
N LEU A 116 10.87 -5.08 -9.95
CA LEU A 116 11.87 -6.09 -9.59
C LEU A 116 12.50 -6.78 -10.78
N LYS A 117 12.06 -6.45 -11.97
CA LYS A 117 12.59 -7.06 -13.20
C LYS A 117 13.74 -6.27 -13.78
#